data_eda8b6f33acd07b84f77182b8cb9236c
#
_entry.id   eda8b6f33acd07b84f77182b8cb9236c
#
_cell.length_a   1.000
_cell.length_b   1.000
_cell.length_c   1.000
_cell.angle_alpha   90.00
_cell.angle_beta   90.00
_cell.angle_gamma   90.00
#
_symmetry.space_group_name_H-M   'P 1'
#
loop_
_entity.id
_entity.type
_entity.pdbx_description
1 polymer ?
#
loop_
_entity_poly.entity_id
_entity_poly.type
_entity_poly.pdbx_seq_one_letter_code
_entity_poly.pdbx_strand_id
1 'polypeptide(L)'
;MKILVTDGLSKEGLELFAKYPEIEVDVRKKTDREELKSIINNYQAVIIRSATKMDSEIIDILDDNFKLIGRAGIGVDNVDVSAASKKGIIVMNTPSANAITTAEHTIALLFSLVRNIPQAFASMKAKKWERSSFQGKELYGKTFGVIGLGNIGRLVAERALGIGMKVIAHDPFISKDTNLNMPVDLVDMEEVFKDADIITVHTPLTSGTKNLISKGSINLMKDGVIIINCARGGIVNEEDI
;
A
#
# COMPACT_ATOMS: atom_id res chain seq x y z
N MET A 1 -8.23 31.08 -1.23
CA MET A 1 -7.24 30.08 -1.71
C MET A 1 -7.94 29.17 -2.70
N LYS A 2 -7.33 28.93 -3.86
CA LYS A 2 -7.91 28.05 -4.91
C LYS A 2 -7.18 26.71 -4.92
N ILE A 3 -7.95 25.62 -4.82
CA ILE A 3 -7.44 24.24 -4.73
C ILE A 3 -7.94 23.45 -5.93
N LEU A 4 -7.02 22.75 -6.61
CA LEU A 4 -7.36 21.77 -7.64
C LEU A 4 -7.46 20.37 -7.03
N VAL A 5 -8.50 19.62 -7.35
CA VAL A 5 -8.63 18.19 -7.04
C VAL A 5 -8.60 17.41 -8.35
N THR A 6 -7.57 16.61 -8.60
CA THR A 6 -7.35 15.98 -9.92
C THR A 6 -7.96 14.59 -10.07
N ASP A 7 -8.08 13.85 -8.97
CA ASP A 7 -8.46 12.41 -8.98
C ASP A 7 -9.81 12.17 -8.28
N GLY A 8 -10.59 13.23 -8.14
CA GLY A 8 -11.83 13.21 -7.37
C GLY A 8 -11.63 13.11 -5.86
N LEU A 9 -12.65 13.47 -5.10
CA LEU A 9 -12.69 13.37 -3.64
C LEU A 9 -14.06 12.81 -3.23
N SER A 10 -14.15 12.22 -2.04
CA SER A 10 -15.43 11.76 -1.50
C SER A 10 -16.35 12.94 -1.22
N LYS A 11 -17.66 12.67 -1.17
CA LYS A 11 -18.66 13.70 -0.87
C LYS A 11 -18.40 14.36 0.48
N GLU A 12 -18.05 13.55 1.50
CA GLU A 12 -17.73 14.02 2.85
C GLU A 12 -16.50 14.93 2.86
N GLY A 13 -15.49 14.61 2.04
CA GLY A 13 -14.30 15.45 1.87
C GLY A 13 -14.64 16.80 1.24
N LEU A 14 -15.54 16.83 0.26
CA LEU A 14 -16.00 18.08 -0.36
C LEU A 14 -16.86 18.91 0.59
N GLU A 15 -17.72 18.28 1.40
CA GLU A 15 -18.56 18.95 2.40
C GLU A 15 -17.71 19.63 3.50
N LEU A 16 -16.52 19.12 3.79
CA LEU A 16 -15.58 19.80 4.71
C LEU A 16 -15.11 21.13 4.14
N PHE A 17 -14.78 21.20 2.85
CA PHE A 17 -14.37 22.45 2.21
C PHE A 17 -15.50 23.49 2.16
N ALA A 18 -16.75 23.05 2.04
CA ALA A 18 -17.91 23.96 2.06
C ALA A 18 -18.06 24.76 3.37
N LYS A 19 -17.37 24.32 4.46
CA LYS A 19 -17.34 25.07 5.73
C LYS A 19 -16.37 26.25 5.72
N TYR A 20 -15.55 26.38 4.68
CA TYR A 20 -14.50 27.39 4.54
C TYR A 20 -14.72 28.19 3.25
N PRO A 21 -15.59 29.23 3.27
CA PRO A 21 -15.97 29.98 2.07
C PRO A 21 -14.81 30.72 1.39
N GLU A 22 -13.70 30.92 2.09
CA GLU A 22 -12.46 31.47 1.55
C GLU A 22 -11.64 30.48 0.70
N ILE A 23 -12.06 29.21 0.64
CA ILE A 23 -11.45 28.16 -0.16
C ILE A 23 -12.34 27.84 -1.36
N GLU A 24 -11.83 28.11 -2.56
CA GLU A 24 -12.45 27.69 -3.82
C GLU A 24 -11.86 26.33 -4.23
N VAL A 25 -12.70 25.33 -4.47
CA VAL A 25 -12.29 23.97 -4.84
C VAL A 25 -12.78 23.65 -6.24
N ASP A 26 -11.84 23.43 -7.17
CA ASP A 26 -12.12 22.91 -8.52
C ASP A 26 -11.91 21.39 -8.52
N VAL A 27 -13.00 20.63 -8.70
CA VAL A 27 -12.97 19.17 -8.63
C VAL A 27 -13.03 18.57 -10.02
N ARG A 28 -12.01 17.81 -10.38
CA ARG A 28 -11.93 17.07 -11.63
C ARG A 28 -11.89 15.56 -11.35
N LYS A 29 -12.55 14.77 -12.18
CA LYS A 29 -12.54 13.30 -12.04
C LYS A 29 -11.27 12.67 -12.60
N LYS A 30 -10.66 13.33 -13.57
CA LYS A 30 -9.40 12.94 -14.21
C LYS A 30 -8.79 14.17 -14.85
N THR A 31 -7.52 14.36 -14.66
CA THR A 31 -6.72 15.42 -15.27
C THR A 31 -5.52 14.76 -15.93
N ASP A 32 -5.37 14.90 -17.23
CA ASP A 32 -4.17 14.38 -17.89
C ASP A 32 -2.96 15.28 -17.63
N ARG A 33 -1.78 14.79 -17.99
CA ARG A 33 -0.51 15.45 -17.66
C ARG A 33 -0.36 16.82 -18.32
N GLU A 34 -0.72 16.95 -19.59
CA GLU A 34 -0.57 18.21 -20.33
C GLU A 34 -1.62 19.23 -19.89
N GLU A 35 -2.83 18.79 -19.63
CA GLU A 35 -3.84 19.63 -19.00
C GLU A 35 -3.36 20.13 -17.63
N LEU A 36 -2.82 19.24 -16.78
CA LEU A 36 -2.29 19.62 -15.48
C LEU A 36 -1.23 20.70 -15.58
N LYS A 37 -0.23 20.53 -16.48
CA LYS A 37 0.80 21.53 -16.73
C LYS A 37 0.22 22.90 -17.11
N SER A 38 -0.82 22.92 -17.94
CA SER A 38 -1.40 24.15 -18.45
C SER A 38 -2.20 24.95 -17.42
N ILE A 39 -2.72 24.28 -16.39
CA ILE A 39 -3.66 24.92 -15.43
C ILE A 39 -3.11 25.05 -14.01
N ILE A 40 -2.08 24.27 -13.63
CA ILE A 40 -1.67 24.09 -12.22
C ILE A 40 -1.31 25.42 -11.54
N ASN A 41 -0.72 26.36 -12.24
CA ASN A 41 -0.34 27.68 -11.73
C ASN A 41 -1.54 28.63 -11.50
N ASN A 42 -2.77 28.23 -11.86
CA ASN A 42 -3.99 28.93 -11.49
C ASN A 42 -4.43 28.61 -10.05
N TYR A 43 -3.72 27.70 -9.36
CA TYR A 43 -4.08 27.19 -8.03
C TYR A 43 -2.93 27.38 -7.04
N GLN A 44 -3.24 27.50 -5.75
CA GLN A 44 -2.27 27.56 -4.67
C GLN A 44 -2.02 26.20 -4.03
N ALA A 45 -2.90 25.24 -4.30
CA ALA A 45 -2.75 23.87 -3.79
C ALA A 45 -3.36 22.85 -4.77
N VAL A 46 -2.88 21.61 -4.68
CA VAL A 46 -3.48 20.48 -5.37
C VAL A 46 -3.76 19.34 -4.40
N ILE A 47 -4.90 18.68 -4.57
CA ILE A 47 -5.21 17.40 -3.90
C ILE A 47 -5.21 16.31 -4.96
N ILE A 48 -4.34 15.33 -4.77
CA ILE A 48 -4.14 14.20 -5.66
C ILE A 48 -4.42 12.86 -4.97
N ARG A 49 -4.60 11.82 -5.76
CA ARG A 49 -4.54 10.43 -5.31
C ARG A 49 -3.42 9.70 -6.05
N SER A 50 -3.62 8.43 -6.40
CA SER A 50 -2.58 7.60 -7.02
C SER A 50 -2.43 7.81 -8.54
N ALA A 51 -3.44 8.35 -9.22
CA ALA A 51 -3.39 8.50 -10.69
C ALA A 51 -2.56 9.70 -11.14
N THR A 52 -2.59 10.80 -10.39
CA THR A 52 -1.82 12.01 -10.69
C THR A 52 -0.39 11.89 -10.12
N LYS A 53 0.60 12.20 -10.95
CA LYS A 53 2.02 12.27 -10.54
C LYS A 53 2.46 13.74 -10.46
N MET A 54 3.07 14.09 -9.33
CA MET A 54 3.75 15.36 -9.08
C MET A 54 5.25 15.11 -9.03
N ASP A 55 5.83 14.78 -10.18
CA ASP A 55 7.27 14.59 -10.34
C ASP A 55 8.02 15.93 -10.45
N SER A 56 9.36 15.88 -10.55
CA SER A 56 10.20 17.07 -10.64
C SER A 56 9.79 17.98 -11.79
N GLU A 57 9.42 17.43 -12.97
CA GLU A 57 8.99 18.22 -14.13
C GLU A 57 7.74 19.06 -13.85
N ILE A 58 6.73 18.49 -13.16
CA ILE A 58 5.55 19.25 -12.77
C ILE A 58 5.89 20.26 -11.65
N ILE A 59 6.73 19.86 -10.68
CA ILE A 59 7.10 20.73 -9.57
C ILE A 59 7.93 21.90 -10.06
N ASP A 60 8.82 21.72 -11.03
CA ASP A 60 9.69 22.77 -11.57
C ASP A 60 8.91 23.91 -12.23
N ILE A 61 7.76 23.64 -12.84
CA ILE A 61 6.92 24.67 -13.48
C ILE A 61 6.00 25.42 -12.49
N LEU A 62 5.90 24.98 -11.23
CA LEU A 62 5.08 25.65 -10.22
C LEU A 62 5.67 27.01 -9.86
N ASP A 63 4.80 28.02 -9.80
CA ASP A 63 5.19 29.37 -9.41
C ASP A 63 5.25 29.56 -7.85
N ASP A 64 5.69 30.73 -7.42
CA ASP A 64 5.86 31.05 -6.01
C ASP A 64 4.54 31.13 -5.22
N ASN A 65 3.39 31.21 -5.91
CA ASN A 65 2.08 31.22 -5.28
C ASN A 65 1.61 29.83 -4.88
N PHE A 66 2.20 28.78 -5.48
CA PHE A 66 1.84 27.40 -5.16
C PHE A 66 2.46 26.96 -3.82
N LYS A 67 1.65 26.42 -2.91
CA LYS A 67 2.06 26.18 -1.52
C LYS A 67 1.97 24.75 -1.05
N LEU A 68 1.03 23.94 -1.61
CA LEU A 68 0.69 22.67 -0.98
C LEU A 68 0.29 21.59 -1.99
N ILE A 69 0.85 20.40 -1.78
CA ILE A 69 0.42 19.15 -2.41
C ILE A 69 -0.17 18.25 -1.34
N GLY A 70 -1.49 18.03 -1.38
CA GLY A 70 -2.19 17.09 -0.51
C GLY A 70 -2.38 15.74 -1.22
N ARG A 71 -1.80 14.67 -0.71
CA ARG A 71 -2.04 13.32 -1.23
C ARG A 71 -3.09 12.62 -0.37
N ALA A 72 -4.31 12.43 -0.90
CA ALA A 72 -5.37 11.67 -0.23
C ALA A 72 -5.06 10.16 -0.26
N GLY A 73 -4.19 9.73 0.64
CA GLY A 73 -3.72 8.35 0.83
C GLY A 73 -2.42 8.27 1.62
N ILE A 74 -1.94 7.05 1.88
CA ILE A 74 -0.79 6.81 2.77
C ILE A 74 0.55 7.11 2.08
N GLY A 75 0.83 6.50 0.94
CA GLY A 75 2.11 6.67 0.25
C GLY A 75 2.19 7.99 -0.50
N VAL A 76 3.40 8.51 -0.69
CA VAL A 76 3.69 9.72 -1.46
C VAL A 76 4.64 9.44 -2.64
N ASP A 77 4.69 8.19 -3.07
CA ASP A 77 5.59 7.70 -4.12
C ASP A 77 5.31 8.31 -5.52
N ASN A 78 4.15 8.92 -5.69
CA ASN A 78 3.80 9.70 -6.88
C ASN A 78 4.09 11.21 -6.74
N VAL A 79 4.80 11.64 -5.68
CA VAL A 79 5.23 13.03 -5.47
C VAL A 79 6.74 13.06 -5.27
N ASP A 80 7.46 13.91 -6.02
CA ASP A 80 8.86 14.20 -5.73
C ASP A 80 8.96 15.16 -4.54
N VAL A 81 8.97 14.55 -3.34
CA VAL A 81 9.03 15.31 -2.08
C VAL A 81 10.30 16.15 -1.98
N SER A 82 11.42 15.68 -2.56
CA SER A 82 12.69 16.42 -2.54
C SER A 82 12.60 17.70 -3.38
N ALA A 83 12.06 17.61 -4.60
CA ALA A 83 11.84 18.76 -5.47
C ALA A 83 10.86 19.76 -4.81
N ALA A 84 9.74 19.26 -4.26
CA ALA A 84 8.75 20.09 -3.55
C ALA A 84 9.39 20.84 -2.36
N SER A 85 10.17 20.15 -1.53
CA SER A 85 10.85 20.75 -0.37
C SER A 85 11.84 21.84 -0.77
N LYS A 86 12.59 21.65 -1.86
CA LYS A 86 13.53 22.68 -2.38
C LYS A 86 12.81 23.95 -2.81
N LYS A 87 11.57 23.87 -3.26
CA LYS A 87 10.71 25.00 -3.62
C LYS A 87 9.88 25.54 -2.44
N GLY A 88 10.03 24.99 -1.23
CA GLY A 88 9.24 25.40 -0.07
C GLY A 88 7.77 24.96 -0.14
N ILE A 89 7.44 23.98 -1.00
CA ILE A 89 6.09 23.44 -1.16
C ILE A 89 5.86 22.36 -0.10
N ILE A 90 4.77 22.48 0.66
CA ILE A 90 4.38 21.51 1.68
C ILE A 90 3.76 20.30 1.01
N VAL A 91 4.22 19.09 1.39
CA VAL A 91 3.60 17.82 0.99
C VAL A 91 2.93 17.18 2.19
N MET A 92 1.63 16.91 2.08
CA MET A 92 0.82 16.28 3.13
C MET A 92 0.21 14.99 2.62
N ASN A 93 0.03 14.03 3.52
CA ASN A 93 -0.65 12.77 3.23
C ASN A 93 -1.65 12.40 4.33
N THR A 94 -2.38 11.28 4.16
CA THR A 94 -3.31 10.72 5.16
C THR A 94 -2.79 9.36 5.64
N PRO A 95 -1.83 9.31 6.59
CA PRO A 95 -1.00 8.14 6.88
C PRO A 95 -1.75 6.95 7.50
N SER A 96 -2.97 7.15 8.02
CA SER A 96 -3.76 6.08 8.64
C SER A 96 -5.09 5.78 7.93
N ALA A 97 -5.47 6.58 6.94
CA ALA A 97 -6.85 6.60 6.42
C ALA A 97 -7.34 5.26 5.83
N ASN A 98 -6.46 4.45 5.24
CA ASN A 98 -6.82 3.15 4.67
C ASN A 98 -6.00 1.98 5.25
N ALA A 99 -5.35 2.16 6.41
CA ALA A 99 -4.52 1.12 6.98
C ALA A 99 -5.33 -0.13 7.35
N ILE A 100 -6.49 0.05 7.98
CA ILE A 100 -7.41 -1.04 8.31
C ILE A 100 -7.89 -1.74 7.05
N THR A 101 -8.37 -0.99 6.06
CA THR A 101 -8.89 -1.54 4.80
C THR A 101 -7.81 -2.36 4.06
N THR A 102 -6.58 -1.87 4.01
CA THR A 102 -5.47 -2.60 3.36
C THR A 102 -5.11 -3.87 4.12
N ALA A 103 -5.12 -3.83 5.45
CA ALA A 103 -4.89 -5.01 6.27
C ALA A 103 -5.98 -6.08 6.07
N GLU A 104 -7.25 -5.68 6.04
CA GLU A 104 -8.37 -6.57 5.75
C GLU A 104 -8.28 -7.16 4.35
N HIS A 105 -7.94 -6.36 3.36
CA HIS A 105 -7.76 -6.85 1.99
C HIS A 105 -6.62 -7.88 1.88
N THR A 106 -5.51 -7.67 2.60
CA THR A 106 -4.40 -8.63 2.66
C THR A 106 -4.86 -9.98 3.19
N ILE A 107 -5.60 -9.99 4.30
CA ILE A 107 -6.15 -11.23 4.88
C ILE A 107 -7.22 -11.86 4.00
N ALA A 108 -8.06 -11.04 3.33
CA ALA A 108 -9.05 -11.54 2.37
C ALA A 108 -8.40 -12.24 1.18
N LEU A 109 -7.32 -11.68 0.62
CA LEU A 109 -6.53 -12.33 -0.45
C LEU A 109 -5.90 -13.64 0.03
N LEU A 110 -5.34 -13.67 1.25
CA LEU A 110 -4.80 -14.88 1.85
C LEU A 110 -5.86 -16.01 1.90
N PHE A 111 -7.02 -15.73 2.49
CA PHE A 111 -8.10 -16.72 2.54
C PHE A 111 -8.62 -17.11 1.15
N SER A 112 -8.75 -16.15 0.25
CA SER A 112 -9.19 -16.43 -1.13
C SER A 112 -8.27 -17.40 -1.84
N LEU A 113 -6.95 -17.25 -1.64
CA LEU A 113 -5.95 -18.11 -2.25
C LEU A 113 -5.94 -19.51 -1.61
N VAL A 114 -5.80 -19.59 -0.28
CA VAL A 114 -5.64 -20.89 0.40
C VAL A 114 -6.90 -21.74 0.41
N ARG A 115 -8.08 -21.14 0.18
CA ARG A 115 -9.38 -21.84 0.14
C ARG A 115 -9.97 -21.94 -1.26
N ASN A 116 -9.24 -21.53 -2.31
CA ASN A 116 -9.68 -21.55 -3.71
C ASN A 116 -11.04 -20.86 -3.95
N ILE A 117 -11.32 -19.76 -3.20
CA ILE A 117 -12.64 -19.10 -3.19
C ILE A 117 -13.09 -18.63 -4.59
N PRO A 118 -12.25 -17.94 -5.40
CA PRO A 118 -12.64 -17.47 -6.72
C PRO A 118 -12.98 -18.63 -7.67
N GLN A 119 -12.19 -19.71 -7.64
CA GLN A 119 -12.37 -20.87 -8.49
C GLN A 119 -13.65 -21.63 -8.10
N ALA A 120 -13.86 -21.85 -6.80
CA ALA A 120 -15.07 -22.49 -6.29
C ALA A 120 -16.33 -21.67 -6.63
N PHE A 121 -16.26 -20.35 -6.49
CA PHE A 121 -17.35 -19.45 -6.87
C PHE A 121 -17.66 -19.54 -8.38
N ALA A 122 -16.64 -19.54 -9.24
CA ALA A 122 -16.81 -19.66 -10.69
C ALA A 122 -17.46 -21.01 -11.07
N SER A 123 -17.02 -22.12 -10.44
CA SER A 123 -17.61 -23.45 -10.63
C SER A 123 -19.09 -23.47 -10.23
N MET A 124 -19.43 -22.92 -9.06
CA MET A 124 -20.81 -22.82 -8.59
C MET A 124 -21.69 -21.97 -9.53
N LYS A 125 -21.18 -20.84 -10.02
CA LYS A 125 -21.88 -20.02 -11.03
C LYS A 125 -22.13 -20.79 -12.34
N ALA A 126 -21.20 -21.69 -12.72
CA ALA A 126 -21.33 -22.56 -13.86
C ALA A 126 -22.24 -23.80 -13.57
N LYS A 127 -22.96 -23.83 -12.42
CA LYS A 127 -23.81 -24.91 -11.95
C LYS A 127 -23.09 -26.27 -11.80
N LYS A 128 -21.79 -26.23 -11.48
CA LYS A 128 -20.96 -27.40 -11.21
C LYS A 128 -20.78 -27.60 -9.72
N TRP A 129 -20.69 -28.86 -9.28
CA TRP A 129 -20.40 -29.24 -7.90
C TRP A 129 -19.12 -30.07 -7.84
N GLU A 130 -17.97 -29.37 -7.80
CA GLU A 130 -16.62 -29.96 -7.92
C GLU A 130 -15.88 -29.91 -6.59
N ARG A 131 -16.48 -30.40 -5.50
CA ARG A 131 -15.99 -30.30 -4.13
C ARG A 131 -14.54 -30.76 -3.96
N SER A 132 -14.14 -31.86 -4.56
CA SER A 132 -12.80 -32.45 -4.45
C SER A 132 -11.72 -31.62 -5.14
N SER A 133 -12.09 -30.80 -6.13
CA SER A 133 -11.17 -29.98 -6.89
C SER A 133 -10.72 -28.70 -6.13
N PHE A 134 -11.42 -28.34 -5.06
CA PHE A 134 -11.17 -27.12 -4.29
C PHE A 134 -10.76 -27.41 -2.86
N GLN A 135 -9.98 -28.48 -2.66
CA GLN A 135 -9.37 -28.76 -1.35
C GLN A 135 -8.37 -27.66 -1.02
N GLY A 136 -8.62 -26.92 0.07
CA GLY A 136 -7.78 -25.81 0.51
C GLY A 136 -6.71 -26.22 1.52
N LYS A 137 -5.90 -25.24 1.92
CA LYS A 137 -4.89 -25.36 2.98
C LYS A 137 -5.42 -24.71 4.26
N GLU A 138 -5.01 -25.23 5.41
CA GLU A 138 -5.27 -24.64 6.72
C GLU A 138 -4.15 -23.68 7.13
N LEU A 139 -4.51 -22.58 7.76
CA LEU A 139 -3.57 -21.54 8.20
C LEU A 139 -3.13 -21.71 9.67
N TYR A 140 -3.92 -22.40 10.46
CA TYR A 140 -3.63 -22.60 11.88
C TYR A 140 -2.23 -23.21 12.09
N GLY A 141 -1.45 -22.60 12.98
CA GLY A 141 -0.09 -23.02 13.31
C GLY A 141 0.97 -22.77 12.23
N LYS A 142 0.60 -22.24 11.05
CA LYS A 142 1.52 -21.83 9.99
C LYS A 142 2.27 -20.57 10.38
N THR A 143 3.47 -20.41 9.87
CA THR A 143 4.30 -19.21 10.08
C THR A 143 4.00 -18.15 9.04
N PHE A 144 3.59 -16.97 9.51
CA PHE A 144 3.28 -15.81 8.70
C PHE A 144 4.40 -14.78 8.84
N GLY A 145 5.12 -14.53 7.76
CA GLY A 145 6.23 -13.56 7.67
C GLY A 145 5.72 -12.20 7.23
N VAL A 146 5.98 -11.17 8.03
CA VAL A 146 5.61 -9.78 7.72
C VAL A 146 6.87 -8.97 7.47
N ILE A 147 7.00 -8.43 6.26
CA ILE A 147 8.10 -7.54 5.89
C ILE A 147 7.59 -6.10 5.89
N GLY A 148 8.07 -5.30 6.85
CA GLY A 148 7.57 -3.97 7.15
C GLY A 148 6.47 -3.99 8.21
N LEU A 149 6.79 -3.55 9.44
CA LEU A 149 5.89 -3.57 10.60
C LEU A 149 5.40 -2.15 10.97
N GLY A 150 5.11 -1.35 9.93
CA GLY A 150 4.44 -0.06 10.05
C GLY A 150 2.95 -0.18 10.40
N ASN A 151 2.17 0.86 10.15
CA ASN A 151 0.73 0.90 10.48
C ASN A 151 -0.05 -0.29 9.89
N ILE A 152 0.19 -0.64 8.63
CA ILE A 152 -0.51 -1.75 7.96
C ILE A 152 0.03 -3.08 8.44
N GLY A 153 1.36 -3.27 8.46
CA GLY A 153 1.99 -4.53 8.85
C GLY A 153 1.60 -4.98 10.26
N ARG A 154 1.49 -4.06 11.21
CA ARG A 154 1.01 -4.36 12.58
C ARG A 154 -0.43 -4.86 12.59
N LEU A 155 -1.32 -4.19 11.85
CA LEU A 155 -2.72 -4.60 11.74
C LEU A 155 -2.90 -5.96 11.04
N VAL A 156 -2.04 -6.29 10.08
CA VAL A 156 -2.02 -7.59 9.41
C VAL A 156 -1.49 -8.68 10.37
N ALA A 157 -0.41 -8.39 11.09
CA ALA A 157 0.17 -9.29 12.10
C ALA A 157 -0.87 -9.65 13.18
N GLU A 158 -1.58 -8.65 13.72
CA GLU A 158 -2.64 -8.84 14.71
C GLU A 158 -3.74 -9.78 14.20
N ARG A 159 -4.19 -9.61 12.95
CA ARG A 159 -5.21 -10.46 12.34
C ARG A 159 -4.71 -11.88 12.09
N ALA A 160 -3.45 -12.03 11.68
CA ALA A 160 -2.83 -13.35 11.49
C ALA A 160 -2.72 -14.12 12.83
N LEU A 161 -2.33 -13.44 13.90
CA LEU A 161 -2.36 -14.00 15.26
C LEU A 161 -3.78 -14.40 15.67
N GLY A 162 -4.79 -13.56 15.37
CA GLY A 162 -6.20 -13.83 15.68
C GLY A 162 -6.77 -15.08 15.01
N ILE A 163 -6.20 -15.51 13.88
CA ILE A 163 -6.58 -16.78 13.20
C ILE A 163 -5.66 -17.94 13.54
N GLY A 164 -4.83 -17.80 14.58
CA GLY A 164 -4.00 -18.87 15.13
C GLY A 164 -2.70 -19.15 14.37
N MET A 165 -2.20 -18.19 13.59
CA MET A 165 -0.88 -18.31 12.96
C MET A 165 0.23 -17.90 13.92
N LYS A 166 1.44 -18.39 13.70
CA LYS A 166 2.68 -17.84 14.27
C LYS A 166 3.12 -16.68 13.41
N VAL A 167 3.54 -15.56 14.02
CA VAL A 167 3.95 -14.38 13.25
C VAL A 167 5.40 -14.06 13.55
N ILE A 168 6.20 -14.00 12.48
CA ILE A 168 7.55 -13.46 12.47
C ILE A 168 7.58 -12.19 11.63
N ALA A 169 8.41 -11.20 11.98
CA ALA A 169 8.45 -9.96 11.24
C ALA A 169 9.86 -9.40 11.11
N HIS A 170 10.10 -8.70 10.01
CA HIS A 170 11.29 -7.90 9.80
C HIS A 170 10.93 -6.45 9.50
N ASP A 171 11.54 -5.53 10.24
CA ASP A 171 11.51 -4.10 9.95
C ASP A 171 12.84 -3.48 10.34
N PRO A 172 13.60 -2.85 9.42
CA PRO A 172 14.94 -2.32 9.72
C PRO A 172 14.93 -1.15 10.71
N PHE A 173 13.76 -0.55 10.96
CA PHE A 173 13.60 0.59 11.88
C PHE A 173 13.11 0.18 13.28
N ILE A 174 12.90 -1.11 13.51
CA ILE A 174 12.43 -1.66 14.79
C ILE A 174 13.49 -2.59 15.37
N SER A 175 13.99 -2.28 16.57
CA SER A 175 14.94 -3.15 17.26
C SER A 175 14.29 -4.49 17.62
N LYS A 176 15.06 -5.60 17.55
CA LYS A 176 14.59 -6.93 17.96
C LYS A 176 14.11 -7.00 19.40
N ASP A 177 14.63 -6.11 20.28
CA ASP A 177 14.24 -6.04 21.69
C ASP A 177 12.98 -5.17 21.94
N THR A 178 12.38 -4.63 20.87
CA THR A 178 11.20 -3.77 21.01
C THR A 178 9.99 -4.58 21.46
N ASN A 179 9.39 -4.20 22.59
CA ASN A 179 8.12 -4.77 23.01
C ASN A 179 6.99 -4.25 22.13
N LEU A 180 6.43 -5.12 21.30
CA LEU A 180 5.36 -4.79 20.34
C LEU A 180 3.96 -4.87 20.97
N ASN A 181 3.82 -5.29 22.23
CA ASN A 181 2.55 -5.61 22.88
C ASN A 181 1.69 -6.67 22.14
N MET A 182 2.35 -7.48 21.32
CA MET A 182 1.77 -8.61 20.60
C MET A 182 2.83 -9.71 20.43
N PRO A 183 2.45 -11.00 20.38
CA PRO A 183 3.38 -12.11 20.27
C PRO A 183 3.90 -12.26 18.82
N VAL A 184 4.73 -11.32 18.40
CA VAL A 184 5.41 -11.29 17.09
C VAL A 184 6.91 -11.38 17.36
N ASP A 185 7.58 -12.36 16.76
CA ASP A 185 9.01 -12.51 16.85
C ASP A 185 9.69 -11.63 15.78
N LEU A 186 10.52 -10.69 16.25
CA LEU A 186 11.32 -9.84 15.36
C LEU A 186 12.59 -10.58 14.95
N VAL A 187 12.73 -10.81 13.65
CA VAL A 187 13.80 -11.64 13.08
C VAL A 187 14.54 -10.91 11.94
N ASP A 188 15.64 -11.47 11.49
CA ASP A 188 16.32 -10.97 10.30
C ASP A 188 15.54 -11.31 9.02
N MET A 189 15.77 -10.53 7.97
CA MET A 189 15.07 -10.70 6.68
C MET A 189 15.23 -12.13 6.13
N GLU A 190 16.43 -12.68 6.26
CA GLU A 190 16.73 -14.03 5.78
C GLU A 190 15.95 -15.11 6.55
N GLU A 191 15.73 -14.92 7.85
CA GLU A 191 14.88 -15.81 8.65
C GLU A 191 13.42 -15.74 8.21
N VAL A 192 12.92 -14.54 7.85
CA VAL A 192 11.57 -14.42 7.27
C VAL A 192 11.47 -15.27 6.00
N PHE A 193 12.47 -15.20 5.12
CA PHE A 193 12.44 -16.00 3.88
C PHE A 193 12.49 -17.51 4.16
N LYS A 194 13.32 -17.96 5.08
CA LYS A 194 13.52 -19.39 5.37
C LYS A 194 12.35 -20.02 6.13
N ASP A 195 11.76 -19.29 7.08
CA ASP A 195 10.85 -19.88 8.07
C ASP A 195 9.39 -19.63 7.79
N ALA A 196 9.06 -18.65 6.95
CA ALA A 196 7.67 -18.34 6.65
C ALA A 196 7.03 -19.36 5.69
N ASP A 197 5.78 -19.73 5.96
CA ASP A 197 4.91 -20.46 5.03
C ASP A 197 4.15 -19.47 4.13
N ILE A 198 3.90 -18.27 4.64
CA ILE A 198 3.28 -17.14 3.93
C ILE A 198 4.11 -15.89 4.20
N ILE A 199 4.39 -15.09 3.17
CA ILE A 199 5.09 -13.82 3.29
C ILE A 199 4.19 -12.70 2.77
N THR A 200 4.08 -11.63 3.54
CA THR A 200 3.39 -10.40 3.12
C THR A 200 4.32 -9.21 3.23
N VAL A 201 4.27 -8.32 2.23
CA VAL A 201 5.12 -7.12 2.18
C VAL A 201 4.29 -5.86 2.41
N HIS A 202 4.77 -5.00 3.32
CA HIS A 202 4.13 -3.73 3.71
C HIS A 202 5.15 -2.60 3.80
N THR A 203 6.09 -2.59 2.86
CA THR A 203 7.15 -1.57 2.77
C THR A 203 6.84 -0.55 1.68
N PRO A 204 7.36 0.69 1.76
CA PRO A 204 7.39 1.61 0.63
C PRO A 204 8.29 1.06 -0.48
N LEU A 205 8.05 1.49 -1.73
CA LEU A 205 8.97 1.23 -2.82
C LEU A 205 10.12 2.24 -2.76
N THR A 206 11.32 1.73 -2.54
CA THR A 206 12.59 2.48 -2.51
C THR A 206 13.65 1.73 -3.29
N SER A 207 14.85 2.31 -3.44
CA SER A 207 15.99 1.58 -4.01
C SER A 207 16.34 0.32 -3.23
N GLY A 208 16.14 0.31 -1.91
CA GLY A 208 16.41 -0.85 -1.03
C GLY A 208 15.30 -1.91 -1.00
N THR A 209 14.08 -1.57 -1.45
CA THR A 209 12.94 -2.50 -1.44
C THR A 209 12.47 -2.90 -2.85
N LYS A 210 13.02 -2.27 -3.89
CA LYS A 210 12.79 -2.69 -5.28
C LYS A 210 13.33 -4.10 -5.49
N ASN A 211 12.51 -4.99 -6.05
CA ASN A 211 12.83 -6.40 -6.28
C ASN A 211 13.30 -7.13 -5.00
N LEU A 212 12.76 -6.74 -3.84
CA LEU A 212 13.05 -7.37 -2.56
C LEU A 212 12.72 -8.87 -2.60
N ILE A 213 11.59 -9.21 -3.22
CA ILE A 213 11.23 -10.58 -3.57
C ILE A 213 11.68 -10.80 -5.01
N SER A 214 12.73 -11.60 -5.18
CA SER A 214 13.37 -11.90 -6.46
C SER A 214 13.92 -13.32 -6.43
N LYS A 215 14.44 -13.81 -7.53
CA LYS A 215 15.03 -15.17 -7.63
C LYS A 215 15.99 -15.48 -6.48
N GLY A 216 16.79 -14.50 -6.05
CA GLY A 216 17.73 -14.69 -4.94
C GLY A 216 17.03 -14.96 -3.62
N SER A 217 16.01 -14.18 -3.27
CA SER A 217 15.25 -14.39 -2.03
C SER A 217 14.29 -15.59 -2.12
N ILE A 218 13.72 -15.85 -3.29
CA ILE A 218 12.85 -17.02 -3.53
C ILE A 218 13.60 -18.34 -3.29
N ASN A 219 14.85 -18.42 -3.70
CA ASN A 219 15.70 -19.60 -3.47
C ASN A 219 15.95 -19.91 -1.98
N LEU A 220 15.70 -18.96 -1.09
CA LEU A 220 15.80 -19.15 0.37
C LEU A 220 14.47 -19.61 0.98
N MET A 221 13.37 -19.49 0.24
CA MET A 221 12.02 -19.73 0.75
C MET A 221 11.66 -21.21 0.72
N LYS A 222 10.63 -21.55 1.49
CA LYS A 222 10.06 -22.90 1.47
C LYS A 222 9.37 -23.17 0.14
N ASP A 223 9.42 -24.43 -0.31
CA ASP A 223 8.63 -24.87 -1.45
C ASP A 223 7.13 -24.64 -1.20
N GLY A 224 6.47 -23.99 -2.16
CA GLY A 224 5.05 -23.66 -2.07
C GLY A 224 4.71 -22.54 -1.09
N VAL A 225 5.69 -21.69 -0.74
CA VAL A 225 5.45 -20.44 -0.01
C VAL A 225 4.41 -19.58 -0.74
N ILE A 226 3.60 -18.88 0.02
CA ILE A 226 2.61 -17.94 -0.50
C ILE A 226 3.13 -16.52 -0.30
N ILE A 227 3.14 -15.72 -1.37
CA ILE A 227 3.56 -14.33 -1.32
C ILE A 227 2.35 -13.43 -1.57
N ILE A 228 2.15 -12.43 -0.70
CA ILE A 228 1.08 -11.44 -0.82
C ILE A 228 1.70 -10.04 -0.87
N ASN A 229 1.37 -9.30 -1.92
CA ASN A 229 1.79 -7.92 -2.07
C ASN A 229 0.58 -6.99 -2.22
N CYS A 230 0.21 -6.33 -1.12
CA CYS A 230 -0.78 -5.24 -1.10
C CYS A 230 -0.10 -3.87 -0.90
N ALA A 231 1.22 -3.79 -1.06
CA ALA A 231 1.98 -2.55 -0.88
C ALA A 231 2.18 -1.82 -2.21
N ARG A 232 3.20 -2.20 -2.98
CA ARG A 232 3.55 -1.53 -4.24
C ARG A 232 4.01 -2.53 -5.29
N GLY A 233 3.69 -2.27 -6.56
CA GLY A 233 4.34 -2.94 -7.68
C GLY A 233 5.84 -2.68 -7.66
N GLY A 234 6.65 -3.63 -8.17
CA GLY A 234 8.10 -3.55 -8.20
C GLY A 234 8.82 -3.91 -6.89
N ILE A 235 8.11 -4.19 -5.79
CA ILE A 235 8.71 -4.82 -4.59
C ILE A 235 8.95 -6.31 -4.87
N VAL A 236 8.01 -6.92 -5.55
CA VAL A 236 8.13 -8.29 -6.05
C VAL A 236 8.57 -8.22 -7.52
N ASN A 237 9.60 -8.96 -7.88
CA ASN A 237 9.96 -9.15 -9.28
C ASN A 237 9.06 -10.24 -9.87
N GLU A 238 8.07 -9.83 -10.66
CA GLU A 238 7.05 -10.72 -11.21
C GLU A 238 7.60 -11.69 -12.27
N GLU A 239 8.77 -11.38 -12.86
CA GLU A 239 9.45 -12.28 -13.82
C GLU A 239 10.14 -13.46 -13.13
N ASP A 240 10.40 -13.36 -11.84
CA ASP A 240 11.12 -14.37 -11.05
C ASP A 240 10.17 -15.38 -10.35
N ILE A 241 8.84 -15.19 -10.43
CA ILE A 241 7.81 -16.02 -9.76
C ILE A 241 7.18 -17.08 -10.71
#